data_0b0d81bf76b7e524454cb39f524aaf46
#
_entry.id   0b0d81bf76b7e524454cb39f524aaf46
#
_cell.length_a   1.000
_cell.length_b   1.000
_cell.length_c   1.000
_cell.angle_alpha   90.00
_cell.angle_beta   90.00
_cell.angle_gamma   90.00
#
_symmetry.space_group_name_H-M   'P 1'
#
loop_
_entity.id
_entity.type
_entity.pdbx_description
1 polymer ?
#
loop_
_entity_poly.entity_id
_entity_poly.type
_entity_poly.pdbx_seq_one_letter_code
_entity_poly.pdbx_strand_id
1 'polypeptide(L)'
;MASKHAFTIIRGGRLLDAARHRLDRTDILIEGDTIREIGKPGMPAPAGAAAFDARGKLMHPGLINAHTHGHGGLAKGMGDRWTLELLLTAGPWINGNRTTEDRYLSTLIGAAEMVLKGCTACYDLTVDFPTPSVEGLQAAGRAYEDVGMRAVIAPMVSDISFFEAIPGLMDMLPPALRKAVGRQKLAPHKETLKNIRRALRTWKFADDSVRPAVAPTIPHHCSDAFLVGCRDLAREFGVGLHTHVAESKVQVIAGLRHYGKTLTAHLDELGLVGPDFTVAHGVWLDDDDMRLLGDRGASVAHNPGSNMRLGNGLADMRGMLDRGVNVGIGTDGSSCSDNQNMYESMRLASMVSKVQGPDWQRWITTEEVVHAATAGSAKALGFGDRIGRIAPGCKADIVFLDTAHINWIPLNDATNGLVHIEDGTAVHSVMIGGRLVVDNRRLVAIDLSKLARDVEHARVRLERLNRDHRKLYERLEPIVGTYCPGLAKTPLHIHRFGASR
;
A
#
# COMPACT_ATOMS: atom_id res chain seq x y z
N MET A 1 -3.00 -22.78 -7.83
CA MET A 1 -2.59 -24.05 -8.52
C MET A 1 -1.08 -24.20 -8.37
N ALA A 2 -0.59 -25.34 -7.92
CA ALA A 2 0.85 -25.63 -7.82
C ALA A 2 1.52 -25.58 -9.21
N SER A 3 2.84 -25.30 -9.24
CA SER A 3 3.64 -25.41 -10.47
C SER A 3 3.46 -26.82 -11.07
N LYS A 4 3.23 -26.91 -12.39
CA LYS A 4 3.14 -28.20 -13.10
C LYS A 4 4.46 -28.99 -13.10
N HIS A 5 5.58 -28.33 -12.78
CA HIS A 5 6.91 -28.91 -12.78
C HIS A 5 7.52 -28.80 -11.39
N ALA A 6 8.18 -29.87 -10.93
CA ALA A 6 8.90 -29.86 -9.66
C ALA A 6 10.07 -28.85 -9.70
N PHE A 7 10.67 -28.65 -10.89
CA PHE A 7 11.78 -27.73 -11.11
C PHE A 7 11.54 -26.82 -12.32
N THR A 8 11.96 -25.56 -12.17
CA THR A 8 12.06 -24.59 -13.27
C THR A 8 13.45 -23.98 -13.26
N ILE A 9 14.07 -23.86 -14.44
CA ILE A 9 15.37 -23.22 -14.61
C ILE A 9 15.21 -21.94 -15.44
N ILE A 10 15.58 -20.79 -14.89
CA ILE A 10 15.66 -19.52 -15.60
C ILE A 10 17.05 -19.41 -16.21
N ARG A 11 17.14 -19.14 -17.50
CA ARG A 11 18.40 -19.15 -18.29
C ARG A 11 18.81 -17.78 -18.79
N GLY A 12 20.06 -17.41 -18.50
CA GLY A 12 20.80 -16.35 -19.21
C GLY A 12 20.33 -14.92 -18.96
N GLY A 13 19.51 -14.68 -17.93
CA GLY A 13 19.10 -13.35 -17.50
C GLY A 13 20.24 -12.58 -16.82
N ARG A 14 20.06 -11.27 -16.67
CA ARG A 14 20.98 -10.42 -15.91
C ARG A 14 20.35 -10.10 -14.55
N LEU A 15 20.91 -10.68 -13.48
CA LEU A 15 20.44 -10.44 -12.10
C LEU A 15 21.01 -9.13 -11.55
N LEU A 16 20.13 -8.26 -11.07
CA LEU A 16 20.50 -7.02 -10.40
C LEU A 16 20.88 -7.27 -8.93
N ASP A 17 22.11 -6.92 -8.58
CA ASP A 17 22.55 -6.67 -7.20
C ASP A 17 22.52 -5.15 -6.96
N ALA A 18 21.41 -4.66 -6.42
CA ALA A 18 21.19 -3.23 -6.23
C ALA A 18 22.18 -2.62 -5.23
N ALA A 19 22.56 -3.36 -4.18
CA ALA A 19 23.49 -2.89 -3.16
C ALA A 19 24.93 -2.69 -3.69
N ARG A 20 25.30 -3.43 -4.74
CA ARG A 20 26.64 -3.33 -5.36
C ARG A 20 26.62 -2.64 -6.72
N HIS A 21 25.48 -2.15 -7.18
CA HIS A 21 25.30 -1.60 -8.53
C HIS A 21 25.81 -2.54 -9.62
N ARG A 22 25.55 -3.86 -9.47
CA ARG A 22 26.05 -4.89 -10.39
C ARG A 22 24.93 -5.59 -11.12
N LEU A 23 25.19 -5.98 -12.33
CA LEU A 23 24.28 -6.70 -13.21
C LEU A 23 25.02 -7.91 -13.82
N ASP A 24 24.83 -9.07 -13.19
CA ASP A 24 25.56 -10.30 -13.56
C ASP A 24 24.67 -11.25 -14.36
N ARG A 25 25.24 -11.89 -15.41
CA ARG A 25 24.57 -12.98 -16.12
C ARG A 25 24.44 -14.20 -15.20
N THR A 26 23.24 -14.71 -15.06
CA THR A 26 22.93 -15.70 -14.02
C THR A 26 21.84 -16.66 -14.50
N ASP A 27 21.97 -17.93 -14.11
CA ASP A 27 20.87 -18.91 -14.15
C ASP A 27 20.29 -19.09 -12.74
N ILE A 28 18.98 -19.33 -12.64
CA ILE A 28 18.29 -19.51 -11.36
C ILE A 28 17.49 -20.80 -11.42
N LEU A 29 17.76 -21.74 -10.49
CA LEU A 29 16.99 -22.96 -10.32
C LEU A 29 15.93 -22.76 -9.24
N ILE A 30 14.69 -23.05 -9.59
CA ILE A 30 13.51 -23.00 -8.72
C ILE A 30 13.02 -24.42 -8.48
N GLU A 31 12.75 -24.76 -7.22
CA GLU A 31 12.09 -25.98 -6.80
C GLU A 31 10.70 -25.64 -6.24
N GLY A 32 9.66 -26.11 -6.91
CA GLY A 32 8.28 -25.72 -6.59
C GLY A 32 8.04 -24.23 -6.74
N ASP A 33 7.95 -23.50 -5.64
CA ASP A 33 7.74 -22.05 -5.57
C ASP A 33 8.94 -21.25 -5.02
N THR A 34 10.04 -21.96 -4.69
CA THR A 34 11.18 -21.44 -3.94
C THR A 34 12.46 -21.49 -4.77
N ILE A 35 13.28 -20.45 -4.69
CA ILE A 35 14.60 -20.40 -5.31
C ILE A 35 15.51 -21.40 -4.58
N ARG A 36 16.00 -22.39 -5.30
CA ARG A 36 16.92 -23.39 -4.75
C ARG A 36 18.38 -22.98 -4.88
N GLU A 37 18.74 -22.46 -6.07
CA GLU A 37 20.14 -22.16 -6.38
C GLU A 37 20.24 -21.03 -7.41
N ILE A 38 21.29 -20.22 -7.27
CA ILE A 38 21.66 -19.17 -8.21
C ILE A 38 23.09 -19.46 -8.68
N GLY A 39 23.28 -19.61 -9.98
CA GLY A 39 24.55 -20.02 -10.53
C GLY A 39 24.96 -19.27 -11.79
N LYS A 40 26.14 -19.62 -12.30
CA LYS A 40 26.65 -19.09 -13.58
C LYS A 40 25.82 -19.62 -14.76
N PRO A 41 25.80 -18.92 -15.90
CA PRO A 41 25.16 -19.42 -17.12
C PRO A 41 25.62 -20.82 -17.48
N GLY A 42 24.66 -21.70 -17.83
CA GLY A 42 24.94 -23.10 -18.13
C GLY A 42 24.92 -24.04 -16.91
N MET A 43 24.52 -23.57 -15.74
CA MET A 43 24.44 -24.42 -14.56
C MET A 43 23.52 -25.64 -14.80
N PRO A 44 23.84 -26.82 -14.23
CA PRO A 44 23.02 -28.04 -14.41
C PRO A 44 21.60 -27.84 -13.85
N ALA A 45 20.62 -28.49 -14.43
CA ALA A 45 19.26 -28.56 -13.91
C ALA A 45 18.81 -30.04 -13.89
N PRO A 46 17.92 -30.44 -12.95
CA PRO A 46 17.33 -31.76 -12.90
C PRO A 46 16.65 -32.14 -14.22
N ALA A 47 16.66 -33.42 -14.53
CA ALA A 47 15.95 -33.93 -15.71
C ALA A 47 14.46 -33.59 -15.64
N GLY A 48 13.88 -33.09 -16.73
CA GLY A 48 12.48 -32.67 -16.79
C GLY A 48 12.19 -31.28 -16.20
N ALA A 49 13.21 -30.50 -15.78
CA ALA A 49 13.02 -29.10 -15.38
C ALA A 49 12.47 -28.27 -16.54
N ALA A 50 11.43 -27.50 -16.29
CA ALA A 50 10.95 -26.51 -17.25
C ALA A 50 11.99 -25.40 -17.44
N ALA A 51 12.20 -24.91 -18.66
CA ALA A 51 13.13 -23.82 -18.94
C ALA A 51 12.39 -22.52 -19.25
N PHE A 52 12.83 -21.42 -18.62
CA PHE A 52 12.41 -20.06 -18.95
C PHE A 52 13.60 -19.30 -19.53
N ASP A 53 13.45 -18.76 -20.74
CA ASP A 53 14.50 -17.99 -21.40
C ASP A 53 14.45 -16.52 -20.98
N ALA A 54 15.43 -16.11 -20.16
CA ALA A 54 15.59 -14.74 -19.69
C ALA A 54 16.68 -13.96 -20.44
N ARG A 55 17.18 -14.45 -21.56
CA ARG A 55 18.19 -13.72 -22.36
C ARG A 55 17.64 -12.36 -22.80
N GLY A 56 18.45 -11.31 -22.70
CA GLY A 56 18.03 -9.94 -22.98
C GLY A 56 17.12 -9.34 -21.90
N LYS A 57 16.95 -9.99 -20.75
CA LYS A 57 16.15 -9.49 -19.64
C LYS A 57 17.02 -9.13 -18.43
N LEU A 58 16.70 -8.00 -17.78
CA LEU A 58 17.16 -7.68 -16.44
C LEU A 58 16.17 -8.31 -15.45
N MET A 59 16.72 -8.97 -14.43
CA MET A 59 15.94 -9.60 -13.36
C MET A 59 16.12 -8.81 -12.06
N HIS A 60 15.04 -8.45 -11.40
CA HIS A 60 15.04 -7.89 -10.05
C HIS A 60 13.95 -8.55 -9.19
N PRO A 61 14.03 -8.45 -7.84
CA PRO A 61 12.98 -8.95 -6.95
C PRO A 61 11.63 -8.31 -7.29
N GLY A 62 10.55 -9.05 -7.13
CA GLY A 62 9.21 -8.48 -7.20
C GLY A 62 9.08 -7.25 -6.31
N LEU A 63 8.52 -6.16 -6.85
CA LEU A 63 8.22 -4.96 -6.07
C LEU A 63 7.08 -5.26 -5.10
N ILE A 64 7.12 -4.68 -3.91
CA ILE A 64 6.17 -4.91 -2.84
C ILE A 64 5.58 -3.58 -2.38
N ASN A 65 4.26 -3.46 -2.50
CA ASN A 65 3.51 -2.28 -2.15
C ASN A 65 3.14 -2.32 -0.65
N ALA A 66 3.81 -1.53 0.17
CA ALA A 66 3.62 -1.56 1.64
C ALA A 66 2.28 -0.99 2.10
N HIS A 67 1.54 -0.27 1.24
CA HIS A 67 0.24 0.30 1.58
C HIS A 67 -0.55 0.65 0.33
N THR A 68 -1.76 0.11 0.22
CA THR A 68 -2.73 0.45 -0.82
C THR A 68 -4.16 0.29 -0.33
N HIS A 69 -5.13 0.70 -1.17
CA HIS A 69 -6.56 0.55 -0.95
C HIS A 69 -7.22 -0.08 -2.18
N GLY A 70 -7.41 -1.40 -2.18
CA GLY A 70 -8.04 -2.12 -3.28
C GLY A 70 -9.45 -1.62 -3.61
N HIS A 71 -10.15 -1.09 -2.61
CA HIS A 71 -11.46 -0.45 -2.82
C HIS A 71 -11.38 0.85 -3.65
N GLY A 72 -10.20 1.47 -3.79
CA GLY A 72 -10.00 2.69 -4.58
C GLY A 72 -10.02 2.47 -6.11
N GLY A 73 -9.94 1.23 -6.60
CA GLY A 73 -9.78 0.94 -8.03
C GLY A 73 -10.90 1.50 -8.93
N LEU A 74 -12.16 1.54 -8.45
CA LEU A 74 -13.29 2.13 -9.18
C LEU A 74 -13.38 3.65 -9.05
N ALA A 75 -12.52 4.29 -8.26
CA ALA A 75 -12.49 5.74 -8.04
C ALA A 75 -11.21 6.40 -8.60
N LYS A 76 -10.47 5.68 -9.47
CA LYS A 76 -9.27 6.18 -10.14
C LYS A 76 -9.56 7.46 -10.93
N GLY A 77 -8.70 8.49 -10.77
CA GLY A 77 -8.82 9.76 -11.48
C GLY A 77 -9.96 10.67 -10.98
N MET A 78 -10.59 10.36 -9.84
CA MET A 78 -11.59 11.21 -9.22
C MET A 78 -10.92 12.26 -8.31
N GLY A 79 -11.49 13.48 -8.34
CA GLY A 79 -11.04 14.60 -7.53
C GLY A 79 -9.71 15.21 -8.00
N ASP A 80 -9.67 16.52 -8.16
CA ASP A 80 -8.47 17.25 -8.58
C ASP A 80 -7.74 17.87 -7.38
N ARG A 81 -8.37 18.77 -6.66
CA ARG A 81 -7.80 19.53 -5.55
C ARG A 81 -8.31 19.02 -4.18
N TRP A 82 -8.29 17.70 -3.98
CA TRP A 82 -8.67 17.14 -2.69
C TRP A 82 -7.50 17.18 -1.71
N THR A 83 -7.79 17.64 -0.48
CA THR A 83 -6.99 17.27 0.69
C THR A 83 -7.46 15.92 1.20
N LEU A 84 -6.74 15.33 2.15
CA LEU A 84 -7.20 14.11 2.83
C LEU A 84 -8.63 14.28 3.38
N GLU A 85 -8.92 15.42 4.00
CA GLU A 85 -10.21 15.68 4.62
C GLU A 85 -11.34 15.78 3.61
N LEU A 86 -11.07 16.31 2.41
CA LEU A 86 -12.02 16.33 1.30
C LEU A 86 -12.22 14.94 0.71
N LEU A 87 -11.15 14.15 0.58
CA LEU A 87 -11.24 12.74 0.17
C LEU A 87 -12.10 11.93 1.14
N LEU A 88 -11.89 12.07 2.46
CA LEU A 88 -12.70 11.41 3.49
C LEU A 88 -14.17 11.85 3.43
N THR A 89 -14.41 13.15 3.19
CA THR A 89 -15.76 13.69 2.99
C THR A 89 -16.44 13.09 1.74
N ALA A 90 -15.68 12.83 0.67
CA ALA A 90 -16.16 12.20 -0.56
C ALA A 90 -16.39 10.68 -0.41
N GLY A 91 -15.90 10.06 0.67
CA GLY A 91 -15.94 8.62 0.91
C GLY A 91 -17.27 7.93 0.60
N PRO A 92 -18.42 8.42 1.11
CA PRO A 92 -19.74 7.85 0.78
C PRO A 92 -20.11 7.96 -0.69
N TRP A 93 -19.66 8.99 -1.40
CA TRP A 93 -19.88 9.15 -2.84
C TRP A 93 -19.03 8.16 -3.64
N ILE A 94 -17.73 8.06 -3.37
CA ILE A 94 -16.81 7.25 -4.18
C ILE A 94 -16.84 5.76 -3.82
N ASN A 95 -17.30 5.39 -2.60
CA ASN A 95 -17.31 4.01 -2.10
C ASN A 95 -18.71 3.48 -1.74
N GLY A 96 -19.75 4.30 -1.79
CA GLY A 96 -21.12 3.92 -1.40
C GLY A 96 -21.77 2.91 -2.33
N ASN A 97 -22.81 2.22 -1.83
CA ASN A 97 -23.71 1.32 -2.56
C ASN A 97 -23.00 0.19 -3.36
N ARG A 98 -21.81 -0.23 -2.95
CA ARG A 98 -21.06 -1.31 -3.59
C ARG A 98 -21.58 -2.67 -3.17
N THR A 99 -21.79 -3.54 -4.15
CA THR A 99 -22.03 -4.97 -3.97
C THR A 99 -20.70 -5.69 -3.68
N THR A 100 -20.77 -6.97 -3.29
CA THR A 100 -19.59 -7.83 -3.15
C THR A 100 -18.82 -7.96 -4.47
N GLU A 101 -19.54 -8.01 -5.60
CA GLU A 101 -18.92 -8.04 -6.94
C GLU A 101 -18.18 -6.73 -7.26
N ASP A 102 -18.71 -5.57 -6.88
CA ASP A 102 -18.01 -4.29 -7.06
C ASP A 102 -16.72 -4.22 -6.25
N ARG A 103 -16.68 -4.82 -5.07
CA ARG A 103 -15.45 -4.92 -4.26
C ARG A 103 -14.43 -5.81 -4.93
N TYR A 104 -14.87 -6.96 -5.45
CA TYR A 104 -14.02 -7.84 -6.25
C TYR A 104 -13.44 -7.12 -7.47
N LEU A 105 -14.27 -6.47 -8.29
CA LEU A 105 -13.83 -5.75 -9.49
C LEU A 105 -12.89 -4.59 -9.17
N SER A 106 -13.19 -3.83 -8.10
CA SER A 106 -12.35 -2.72 -7.65
C SER A 106 -10.95 -3.19 -7.24
N THR A 107 -10.87 -4.28 -6.48
CA THR A 107 -9.61 -4.87 -6.05
C THR A 107 -8.87 -5.50 -7.24
N LEU A 108 -9.60 -6.22 -8.11
CA LEU A 108 -9.00 -6.91 -9.24
C LEU A 108 -8.35 -5.95 -10.25
N ILE A 109 -9.00 -4.82 -10.57
CA ILE A 109 -8.40 -3.87 -11.52
C ILE A 109 -7.13 -3.21 -10.96
N GLY A 110 -7.08 -2.92 -9.65
CA GLY A 110 -5.89 -2.44 -8.97
C GLY A 110 -4.77 -3.48 -8.93
N ALA A 111 -5.10 -4.73 -8.58
CA ALA A 111 -4.16 -5.84 -8.56
C ALA A 111 -3.60 -6.16 -9.97
N ALA A 112 -4.45 -6.12 -10.99
CA ALA A 112 -4.04 -6.29 -12.39
C ALA A 112 -3.06 -5.20 -12.84
N GLU A 113 -3.30 -3.93 -12.46
CA GLU A 113 -2.37 -2.83 -12.72
C GLU A 113 -1.03 -3.05 -12.01
N MET A 114 -1.06 -3.45 -10.72
CA MET A 114 0.14 -3.71 -9.94
C MET A 114 1.02 -4.80 -10.56
N VAL A 115 0.46 -5.97 -10.89
CA VAL A 115 1.27 -7.06 -11.46
C VAL A 115 1.80 -6.73 -12.85
N LEU A 116 1.04 -6.03 -13.70
CA LEU A 116 1.51 -5.57 -15.01
C LEU A 116 2.70 -4.62 -14.90
N LYS A 117 2.85 -3.95 -13.76
CA LYS A 117 3.96 -3.03 -13.42
C LYS A 117 4.94 -3.64 -12.41
N GLY A 118 5.07 -4.96 -12.36
CA GLY A 118 6.12 -5.65 -11.59
C GLY A 118 5.91 -5.74 -10.08
N CYS A 119 4.74 -5.35 -9.54
CA CYS A 119 4.42 -5.53 -8.15
C CYS A 119 3.92 -6.96 -7.89
N THR A 120 4.47 -7.65 -6.87
CA THR A 120 4.18 -9.06 -6.59
C THR A 120 3.44 -9.30 -5.28
N ALA A 121 3.45 -8.30 -4.39
CA ALA A 121 2.74 -8.36 -3.11
C ALA A 121 2.29 -6.96 -2.68
N CYS A 122 1.19 -6.88 -1.91
CA CYS A 122 0.74 -5.61 -1.33
C CYS A 122 0.11 -5.76 0.05
N TYR A 123 0.04 -4.63 0.79
CA TYR A 123 -0.77 -4.48 1.98
C TYR A 123 -2.00 -3.64 1.64
N ASP A 124 -3.17 -4.27 1.56
CA ASP A 124 -4.44 -3.65 1.19
C ASP A 124 -5.30 -3.35 2.42
N LEU A 125 -5.50 -2.07 2.72
CA LEU A 125 -6.46 -1.61 3.70
C LEU A 125 -7.80 -1.37 3.01
N THR A 126 -8.70 -2.34 3.06
CA THR A 126 -9.98 -2.28 2.35
C THR A 126 -11.12 -1.81 3.26
N VAL A 127 -12.04 -1.01 2.71
CA VAL A 127 -13.22 -0.51 3.44
C VAL A 127 -14.48 -1.26 3.02
N ASP A 128 -15.29 -1.59 4.01
CA ASP A 128 -16.67 -2.05 3.86
C ASP A 128 -17.53 -1.31 4.87
N PHE A 129 -18.58 -0.65 4.43
CA PHE A 129 -19.43 0.21 5.26
C PHE A 129 -20.83 -0.42 5.45
N PRO A 130 -21.42 -0.36 6.65
CA PRO A 130 -21.00 0.34 7.89
C PRO A 130 -20.03 -0.47 8.76
N THR A 131 -19.74 -1.71 8.42
CA THR A 131 -18.82 -2.63 9.12
C THR A 131 -18.31 -3.67 8.12
N PRO A 132 -17.09 -4.24 8.30
CA PRO A 132 -16.58 -5.25 7.40
C PRO A 132 -17.46 -6.50 7.38
N SER A 133 -17.66 -7.06 6.19
CA SER A 133 -18.33 -8.34 5.97
C SER A 133 -17.32 -9.42 5.61
N VAL A 134 -17.59 -10.67 5.99
CA VAL A 134 -16.76 -11.82 5.61
C VAL A 134 -16.72 -11.95 4.09
N GLU A 135 -17.88 -11.80 3.46
CA GLU A 135 -18.07 -11.91 2.01
C GLU A 135 -17.27 -10.82 1.25
N GLY A 136 -17.26 -9.57 1.77
CA GLY A 136 -16.51 -8.47 1.19
C GLY A 136 -14.99 -8.69 1.26
N LEU A 137 -14.50 -9.13 2.42
CA LEU A 137 -13.08 -9.45 2.61
C LEU A 137 -12.64 -10.64 1.77
N GLN A 138 -13.48 -11.68 1.68
CA GLN A 138 -13.22 -12.83 0.81
C GLN A 138 -13.26 -12.47 -0.68
N ALA A 139 -14.09 -11.51 -1.09
CA ALA A 139 -14.11 -11.01 -2.47
C ALA A 139 -12.80 -10.28 -2.82
N ALA A 140 -12.27 -9.45 -1.92
CA ALA A 140 -10.96 -8.83 -2.08
C ALA A 140 -9.85 -9.89 -2.17
N GLY A 141 -9.86 -10.89 -1.26
CA GLY A 141 -8.89 -11.99 -1.27
C GLY A 141 -8.90 -12.79 -2.56
N ARG A 142 -10.09 -13.12 -3.07
CA ARG A 142 -10.26 -13.83 -4.34
C ARG A 142 -9.69 -13.02 -5.51
N ALA A 143 -9.84 -11.69 -5.52
CA ALA A 143 -9.29 -10.86 -6.59
C ALA A 143 -7.75 -10.95 -6.67
N TYR A 144 -7.06 -10.97 -5.54
CA TYR A 144 -5.61 -11.18 -5.49
C TYR A 144 -5.22 -12.61 -5.86
N GLU A 145 -5.97 -13.62 -5.41
CA GLU A 145 -5.73 -15.02 -5.76
C GLU A 145 -5.93 -15.27 -7.25
N ASP A 146 -6.99 -14.73 -7.86
CA ASP A 146 -7.30 -14.90 -9.29
C ASP A 146 -6.25 -14.27 -10.21
N VAL A 147 -5.65 -13.13 -9.83
CA VAL A 147 -4.54 -12.55 -10.59
C VAL A 147 -3.20 -13.20 -10.26
N GLY A 148 -3.13 -13.98 -9.18
CA GLY A 148 -1.93 -14.68 -8.73
C GLY A 148 -0.96 -13.82 -7.91
N MET A 149 -1.41 -12.71 -7.34
CA MET A 149 -0.63 -11.77 -6.53
C MET A 149 -0.72 -12.11 -5.04
N ARG A 150 0.35 -11.90 -4.28
CA ARG A 150 0.28 -11.98 -2.81
C ARG A 150 -0.36 -10.72 -2.23
N ALA A 151 -1.08 -10.88 -1.13
CA ALA A 151 -1.64 -9.72 -0.41
C ALA A 151 -1.73 -9.94 1.09
N VAL A 152 -1.69 -8.85 1.85
CA VAL A 152 -2.19 -8.77 3.22
C VAL A 152 -3.44 -7.91 3.18
N ILE A 153 -4.58 -8.43 3.63
CA ILE A 153 -5.85 -7.72 3.58
C ILE A 153 -6.30 -7.37 4.99
N ALA A 154 -6.45 -6.08 5.24
CA ALA A 154 -6.91 -5.55 6.51
C ALA A 154 -8.22 -4.77 6.34
N PRO A 155 -9.29 -5.13 7.06
CA PRO A 155 -10.47 -4.28 7.10
C PRO A 155 -10.14 -2.95 7.78
N MET A 156 -10.31 -1.86 7.04
CA MET A 156 -10.13 -0.50 7.55
C MET A 156 -11.40 -0.08 8.30
N VAL A 157 -11.28 0.14 9.61
CA VAL A 157 -12.42 0.30 10.52
C VAL A 157 -12.29 1.49 11.45
N SER A 158 -13.42 2.05 11.88
CA SER A 158 -13.55 3.14 12.85
C SER A 158 -14.87 3.03 13.61
N ASP A 159 -14.96 3.68 14.78
CA ASP A 159 -16.20 3.84 15.57
C ASP A 159 -16.54 5.30 15.85
N ILE A 160 -15.69 6.25 15.40
CA ILE A 160 -15.91 7.70 15.43
C ILE A 160 -15.91 8.21 14.00
N SER A 161 -16.95 8.94 13.59
CA SER A 161 -17.02 9.48 12.23
C SER A 161 -15.97 10.58 12.00
N PHE A 162 -15.57 10.78 10.74
CA PHE A 162 -14.65 11.84 10.34
C PHE A 162 -15.08 13.22 10.89
N PHE A 163 -16.38 13.53 10.80
CA PHE A 163 -16.90 14.85 11.23
C PHE A 163 -16.81 15.05 12.76
N GLU A 164 -16.97 13.98 13.54
CA GLU A 164 -16.84 14.01 15.00
C GLU A 164 -15.38 13.99 15.45
N ALA A 165 -14.51 13.32 14.68
CA ALA A 165 -13.10 13.19 14.99
C ALA A 165 -12.29 14.48 14.80
N ILE A 166 -12.75 15.41 13.92
CA ILE A 166 -12.09 16.69 13.71
C ILE A 166 -12.65 17.74 14.70
N PRO A 167 -11.83 18.25 15.65
CA PRO A 167 -12.29 19.16 16.68
C PRO A 167 -12.98 20.42 16.12
N GLY A 168 -14.27 20.64 16.46
CA GLY A 168 -15.06 21.79 16.06
C GLY A 168 -15.70 21.70 14.67
N LEU A 169 -15.41 20.69 13.86
CA LEU A 169 -15.96 20.59 12.49
C LEU A 169 -17.49 20.42 12.51
N MET A 170 -18.02 19.60 13.41
CA MET A 170 -19.48 19.43 13.55
C MET A 170 -20.21 20.73 13.85
N ASP A 171 -19.60 21.65 14.61
CA ASP A 171 -20.20 22.94 14.98
C ASP A 171 -20.26 23.91 13.80
N MET A 172 -19.38 23.74 12.82
CA MET A 172 -19.38 24.53 11.58
C MET A 172 -20.49 24.12 10.61
N LEU A 173 -21.09 22.95 10.80
CA LEU A 173 -22.11 22.46 9.88
C LEU A 173 -23.48 23.10 10.17
N PRO A 174 -24.17 23.68 9.18
CA PRO A 174 -25.57 24.06 9.30
C PRO A 174 -26.44 22.88 9.79
N PRO A 175 -27.54 23.12 10.53
CA PRO A 175 -28.35 22.07 11.14
C PRO A 175 -28.79 20.97 10.18
N ALA A 176 -29.13 21.34 8.93
CA ALA A 176 -29.54 20.36 7.90
C ALA A 176 -28.38 19.44 7.46
N LEU A 177 -27.15 19.97 7.34
CA LEU A 177 -25.98 19.18 6.99
C LEU A 177 -25.51 18.33 8.19
N ARG A 178 -25.52 18.88 9.39
CA ARG A 178 -25.26 18.14 10.64
C ARG A 178 -26.18 16.93 10.77
N LYS A 179 -27.49 17.10 10.51
CA LYS A 179 -28.45 16.00 10.49
C LYS A 179 -28.16 14.98 9.37
N ALA A 180 -27.71 15.43 8.19
CA ALA A 180 -27.41 14.55 7.06
C ALA A 180 -26.18 13.67 7.34
N VAL A 181 -25.06 14.25 7.85
CA VAL A 181 -23.86 13.48 8.21
C VAL A 181 -24.11 12.57 9.42
N GLY A 182 -24.90 12.99 10.41
CA GLY A 182 -25.29 12.17 11.56
C GLY A 182 -26.14 10.93 11.23
N ARG A 183 -26.64 10.82 10.01
CA ARG A 183 -27.32 9.60 9.51
C ARG A 183 -26.33 8.56 8.98
N GLN A 184 -25.09 8.94 8.66
CA GLN A 184 -24.04 8.06 8.21
C GLN A 184 -23.38 7.36 9.41
N LYS A 185 -24.16 6.53 10.10
CA LYS A 185 -23.69 5.88 11.34
C LYS A 185 -22.76 4.74 11.05
N LEU A 186 -21.63 4.72 11.75
CA LEU A 186 -20.76 3.56 11.88
C LEU A 186 -21.44 2.48 12.74
N ALA A 187 -21.09 1.22 12.53
CA ALA A 187 -21.50 0.17 13.43
C ALA A 187 -20.84 0.32 14.82
N PRO A 188 -21.49 -0.10 15.91
CA PRO A 188 -20.86 -0.12 17.23
C PRO A 188 -19.56 -0.92 17.22
N HIS A 189 -18.52 -0.45 17.92
CA HIS A 189 -17.20 -1.09 17.93
C HIS A 189 -17.25 -2.59 18.27
N LYS A 190 -18.10 -3.00 19.23
CA LYS A 190 -18.25 -4.41 19.60
C LYS A 190 -18.75 -5.29 18.46
N GLU A 191 -19.65 -4.75 17.63
CA GLU A 191 -20.15 -5.45 16.45
C GLU A 191 -19.07 -5.56 15.38
N THR A 192 -18.34 -4.46 15.12
CA THR A 192 -17.22 -4.43 14.19
C THR A 192 -16.12 -5.44 14.60
N LEU A 193 -15.71 -5.45 15.86
CA LEU A 193 -14.74 -6.42 16.38
C LEU A 193 -15.23 -7.87 16.25
N LYS A 194 -16.53 -8.13 16.48
CA LYS A 194 -17.14 -9.45 16.28
C LYS A 194 -17.07 -9.88 14.80
N ASN A 195 -17.33 -8.97 13.88
CA ASN A 195 -17.28 -9.26 12.43
C ASN A 195 -15.85 -9.52 11.96
N ILE A 196 -14.86 -8.73 12.42
CA ILE A 196 -13.44 -8.97 12.16
C ILE A 196 -13.03 -10.35 12.69
N ARG A 197 -13.36 -10.67 13.96
CA ARG A 197 -13.07 -11.98 14.54
C ARG A 197 -13.67 -13.13 13.72
N ARG A 198 -14.91 -12.97 13.24
CA ARG A 198 -15.53 -13.96 12.36
C ARG A 198 -14.76 -14.10 11.04
N ALA A 199 -14.35 -13.00 10.43
CA ALA A 199 -13.59 -13.03 9.19
C ALA A 199 -12.23 -13.74 9.38
N LEU A 200 -11.50 -13.42 10.47
CA LEU A 200 -10.23 -14.07 10.80
C LEU A 200 -10.39 -15.57 11.02
N ARG A 201 -11.42 -16.00 11.76
CA ARG A 201 -11.70 -17.43 12.01
C ARG A 201 -12.10 -18.22 10.78
N THR A 202 -12.71 -17.56 9.80
CA THR A 202 -13.19 -18.18 8.55
C THR A 202 -12.32 -17.86 7.35
N TRP A 203 -11.10 -17.35 7.60
CA TRP A 203 -10.14 -17.05 6.54
C TRP A 203 -9.73 -18.32 5.82
N LYS A 204 -9.86 -18.34 4.49
CA LYS A 204 -9.73 -19.57 3.70
C LYS A 204 -8.52 -19.58 2.74
N PHE A 205 -7.83 -18.44 2.62
CA PHE A 205 -6.68 -18.34 1.72
C PHE A 205 -5.42 -18.85 2.39
N ALA A 206 -4.47 -19.33 1.58
CA ALA A 206 -3.18 -19.80 2.09
C ALA A 206 -2.34 -18.63 2.63
N ASP A 207 -1.66 -18.87 3.76
CA ASP A 207 -0.87 -17.86 4.48
C ASP A 207 0.30 -17.30 3.66
N ASP A 208 0.83 -18.04 2.73
CA ASP A 208 1.88 -17.58 1.81
C ASP A 208 1.36 -16.89 0.55
N SER A 209 0.03 -16.78 0.39
CA SER A 209 -0.66 -16.14 -0.73
C SER A 209 -1.40 -14.89 -0.27
N VAL A 210 -2.52 -15.06 0.44
CA VAL A 210 -3.34 -13.94 0.90
C VAL A 210 -3.58 -14.05 2.41
N ARG A 211 -3.04 -13.11 3.17
CA ARG A 211 -3.09 -13.05 4.62
C ARG A 211 -4.14 -12.07 5.13
N PRO A 212 -4.74 -12.30 6.29
CA PRO A 212 -5.54 -11.29 6.95
C PRO A 212 -4.68 -10.41 7.87
N ALA A 213 -5.17 -9.20 8.16
CA ALA A 213 -4.65 -8.32 9.19
C ALA A 213 -5.77 -7.46 9.78
N VAL A 214 -5.45 -6.53 10.70
CA VAL A 214 -6.41 -5.62 11.30
C VAL A 214 -5.97 -4.18 11.06
N ALA A 215 -6.92 -3.27 10.71
CA ALA A 215 -6.60 -1.87 10.43
C ALA A 215 -7.59 -0.89 11.08
N PRO A 216 -7.37 -0.46 12.35
CA PRO A 216 -8.05 0.74 12.86
C PRO A 216 -7.60 1.92 12.00
N THR A 217 -8.53 2.56 11.30
CA THR A 217 -8.24 3.44 10.14
C THR A 217 -7.26 4.58 10.46
N ILE A 218 -7.64 5.42 11.43
CA ILE A 218 -6.88 6.59 11.91
C ILE A 218 -7.09 6.66 13.42
N PRO A 219 -6.07 6.88 14.27
CA PRO A 219 -6.23 6.76 15.72
C PRO A 219 -7.37 7.59 16.32
N HIS A 220 -7.48 8.87 15.98
CA HIS A 220 -8.54 9.74 16.51
C HIS A 220 -9.93 9.52 15.88
N HIS A 221 -10.06 8.61 14.90
CA HIS A 221 -11.35 8.08 14.42
C HIS A 221 -11.75 6.79 15.16
N CYS A 222 -11.00 6.41 16.17
CA CYS A 222 -11.22 5.20 16.96
C CYS A 222 -11.21 5.55 18.45
N SER A 223 -12.17 5.02 19.21
CA SER A 223 -12.10 5.08 20.66
C SER A 223 -10.95 4.20 21.19
N ASP A 224 -10.39 4.51 22.36
CA ASP A 224 -9.33 3.71 22.99
C ASP A 224 -9.77 2.24 23.17
N ALA A 225 -11.03 2.02 23.56
CA ALA A 225 -11.60 0.68 23.69
C ALA A 225 -11.60 -0.08 22.36
N PHE A 226 -11.82 0.63 21.24
CA PHE A 226 -11.79 0.03 19.91
C PHE A 226 -10.34 -0.25 19.46
N LEU A 227 -9.41 0.67 19.67
CA LEU A 227 -7.98 0.49 19.39
C LEU A 227 -7.42 -0.73 20.15
N VAL A 228 -7.70 -0.81 21.46
CA VAL A 228 -7.32 -1.95 22.31
C VAL A 228 -7.96 -3.24 21.80
N GLY A 229 -9.23 -3.22 21.41
CA GLY A 229 -9.91 -4.37 20.85
C GLY A 229 -9.30 -4.84 19.50
N CYS A 230 -8.86 -3.92 18.64
CA CYS A 230 -8.14 -4.25 17.41
C CYS A 230 -6.76 -4.87 17.71
N ARG A 231 -6.00 -4.30 18.65
CA ARG A 231 -4.73 -4.85 19.15
C ARG A 231 -4.90 -6.28 19.65
N ASP A 232 -5.90 -6.50 20.49
CA ASP A 232 -6.13 -7.80 21.12
C ASP A 232 -6.53 -8.85 20.08
N LEU A 233 -7.32 -8.48 19.06
CA LEU A 233 -7.60 -9.34 17.92
C LEU A 233 -6.35 -9.65 17.10
N ALA A 234 -5.51 -8.68 16.80
CA ALA A 234 -4.28 -8.90 16.06
C ALA A 234 -3.37 -9.91 16.81
N ARG A 235 -3.24 -9.76 18.13
CA ARG A 235 -2.48 -10.69 19.00
C ARG A 235 -3.11 -12.07 19.09
N GLU A 236 -4.45 -12.16 19.25
CA GLU A 236 -5.18 -13.44 19.33
C GLU A 236 -4.95 -14.31 18.09
N PHE A 237 -4.88 -13.69 16.93
CA PHE A 237 -4.75 -14.39 15.63
C PHE A 237 -3.32 -14.37 15.05
N GLY A 238 -2.36 -13.71 15.71
CA GLY A 238 -0.98 -13.60 15.23
C GLY A 238 -0.87 -12.89 13.90
N VAL A 239 -1.69 -11.84 13.68
CA VAL A 239 -1.74 -11.06 12.42
C VAL A 239 -1.24 -9.64 12.63
N GLY A 240 -0.83 -8.97 11.53
CA GLY A 240 -0.36 -7.59 11.56
C GLY A 240 -1.44 -6.57 11.91
N LEU A 241 -0.99 -5.41 12.37
CA LEU A 241 -1.83 -4.25 12.63
C LEU A 241 -1.32 -3.04 11.86
N HIS A 242 -2.19 -2.36 11.09
CA HIS A 242 -1.83 -1.26 10.22
C HIS A 242 -2.79 -0.09 10.43
N THR A 243 -2.28 1.14 10.55
CA THR A 243 -3.11 2.35 10.70
C THR A 243 -2.45 3.58 10.08
N HIS A 244 -3.25 4.59 9.70
CA HIS A 244 -2.74 5.86 9.19
C HIS A 244 -2.36 6.76 10.37
N VAL A 245 -1.10 7.16 10.44
CA VAL A 245 -0.61 8.01 11.53
C VAL A 245 0.10 9.24 10.97
N ALA A 246 -0.30 10.40 11.47
CA ALA A 246 0.35 11.68 11.17
C ALA A 246 0.47 11.94 9.65
N GLU A 247 -0.55 11.56 8.88
CA GLU A 247 -0.60 11.71 7.43
C GLU A 247 -0.78 13.17 7.03
N SER A 248 -1.78 13.88 7.62
CA SER A 248 -1.98 15.31 7.42
C SER A 248 -1.68 16.10 8.68
N LYS A 249 -1.38 17.39 8.54
CA LYS A 249 -1.20 18.28 9.69
C LYS A 249 -2.48 18.38 10.52
N VAL A 250 -3.64 18.25 9.89
CA VAL A 250 -4.96 18.25 10.58
C VAL A 250 -5.05 17.06 11.53
N GLN A 251 -4.61 15.87 11.11
CA GLN A 251 -4.58 14.69 11.99
C GLN A 251 -3.73 14.93 13.24
N VAL A 252 -2.53 15.50 13.07
CA VAL A 252 -1.63 15.79 14.20
C VAL A 252 -2.25 16.78 15.16
N ILE A 253 -2.81 17.89 14.65
CA ILE A 253 -3.47 18.89 15.49
C ILE A 253 -4.70 18.30 16.21
N ALA A 254 -5.49 17.46 15.52
CA ALA A 254 -6.61 16.78 16.13
C ALA A 254 -6.15 15.83 17.25
N GLY A 255 -5.10 15.04 17.01
CA GLY A 255 -4.51 14.15 18.00
C GLY A 255 -3.97 14.89 19.23
N LEU A 256 -3.18 15.94 19.01
CA LEU A 256 -2.65 16.78 20.11
C LEU A 256 -3.77 17.40 20.96
N ARG A 257 -4.86 17.86 20.34
CA ARG A 257 -6.01 18.42 21.06
C ARG A 257 -6.79 17.37 21.83
N HIS A 258 -6.87 16.14 21.28
CA HIS A 258 -7.67 15.07 21.88
C HIS A 258 -6.91 14.35 23.01
N TYR A 259 -5.62 14.04 22.76
CA TYR A 259 -4.81 13.19 23.66
C TYR A 259 -3.78 13.97 24.47
N GLY A 260 -3.51 15.25 24.16
CA GLY A 260 -2.42 16.02 24.78
C GLY A 260 -1.01 15.54 24.43
N LYS A 261 -0.87 14.63 23.47
CA LYS A 261 0.38 14.01 22.99
C LYS A 261 0.29 13.65 21.52
N THR A 262 1.39 13.18 20.92
CA THR A 262 1.39 12.70 19.54
C THR A 262 0.55 11.44 19.38
N LEU A 263 0.06 11.20 18.16
CA LEU A 263 -0.70 9.97 17.85
C LEU A 263 0.13 8.72 18.09
N THR A 264 1.44 8.76 17.77
CA THR A 264 2.37 7.64 17.97
C THR A 264 2.55 7.31 19.44
N ALA A 265 2.78 8.34 20.27
CA ALA A 265 2.92 8.17 21.73
C ALA A 265 1.63 7.63 22.36
N HIS A 266 0.45 8.06 21.91
CA HIS A 266 -0.83 7.54 22.39
C HIS A 266 -1.01 6.06 22.01
N LEU A 267 -0.69 5.67 20.79
CA LEU A 267 -0.75 4.27 20.35
C LEU A 267 0.22 3.37 21.11
N ASP A 268 1.42 3.86 21.45
CA ASP A 268 2.38 3.12 22.27
C ASP A 268 1.88 2.89 23.69
N GLU A 269 1.29 3.91 24.31
CA GLU A 269 0.66 3.77 25.65
C GLU A 269 -0.47 2.73 25.66
N LEU A 270 -1.25 2.65 24.58
CA LEU A 270 -2.26 1.61 24.41
C LEU A 270 -1.64 0.24 24.03
N GLY A 271 -0.32 0.16 23.86
CA GLY A 271 0.42 -1.06 23.52
C GLY A 271 0.19 -1.59 22.13
N LEU A 272 -0.12 -0.72 21.15
CA LEU A 272 -0.27 -1.10 19.74
C LEU A 272 1.07 -1.16 19.01
N VAL A 273 2.04 -0.30 19.39
CA VAL A 273 3.30 -0.17 18.67
C VAL A 273 4.23 -1.37 18.96
N GLY A 274 4.71 -2.03 17.93
CA GLY A 274 5.57 -3.21 18.02
C GLY A 274 6.02 -3.71 16.65
N PRO A 275 6.71 -4.86 16.57
CA PRO A 275 7.27 -5.39 15.33
C PRO A 275 6.23 -5.71 14.24
N ASP A 276 5.00 -6.04 14.65
CA ASP A 276 3.88 -6.36 13.74
C ASP A 276 3.00 -5.14 13.44
N PHE A 277 3.45 -3.95 13.85
CA PHE A 277 2.73 -2.69 13.65
C PHE A 277 3.32 -1.91 12.48
N THR A 278 2.45 -1.49 11.56
CA THR A 278 2.81 -0.66 10.41
C THR A 278 2.04 0.66 10.43
N VAL A 279 2.76 1.76 10.35
CA VAL A 279 2.25 3.11 10.16
C VAL A 279 2.14 3.40 8.66
N ALA A 280 0.97 3.80 8.16
CA ALA A 280 0.87 4.42 6.84
C ALA A 280 1.22 5.91 6.92
N HIS A 281 1.95 6.40 5.92
CA HIS A 281 2.37 7.78 5.66
C HIS A 281 3.46 8.33 6.58
N GLY A 282 3.20 8.54 7.86
CA GLY A 282 4.19 9.07 8.79
C GLY A 282 4.76 10.44 8.38
N VAL A 283 3.95 11.30 7.72
CA VAL A 283 4.44 12.59 7.18
C VAL A 283 4.87 13.54 8.27
N TRP A 284 4.05 13.65 9.31
CA TRP A 284 4.21 14.61 10.41
C TRP A 284 4.72 13.95 11.69
N LEU A 285 5.51 12.88 11.58
CA LEU A 285 6.24 12.32 12.71
C LEU A 285 7.35 13.30 13.13
N ASP A 286 7.50 13.52 14.43
CA ASP A 286 8.65 14.22 14.99
C ASP A 286 9.80 13.26 15.32
N ASP A 287 10.88 13.79 15.88
CA ASP A 287 12.06 13.02 16.23
C ASP A 287 11.80 11.95 17.28
N ASP A 288 10.95 12.23 18.25
CA ASP A 288 10.61 11.29 19.33
C ASP A 288 9.66 10.20 18.81
N ASP A 289 8.72 10.53 17.93
CA ASP A 289 7.87 9.56 17.24
C ASP A 289 8.71 8.57 16.42
N MET A 290 9.65 9.08 15.62
CA MET A 290 10.51 8.24 14.78
C MET A 290 11.43 7.35 15.62
N ARG A 291 11.99 7.87 16.73
CA ARG A 291 12.80 7.08 17.66
C ARG A 291 11.95 5.98 18.31
N LEU A 292 10.78 6.31 18.80
CA LEU A 292 9.84 5.36 19.39
C LEU A 292 9.51 4.21 18.43
N LEU A 293 9.17 4.52 17.17
CA LEU A 293 8.87 3.51 16.15
C LEU A 293 10.08 2.60 15.88
N GLY A 294 11.29 3.18 15.78
CA GLY A 294 12.53 2.42 15.60
C GLY A 294 12.82 1.50 16.78
N ASP A 295 12.76 2.00 18.02
CA ASP A 295 13.01 1.24 19.24
C ASP A 295 12.02 0.08 19.43
N ARG A 296 10.77 0.24 18.98
CA ARG A 296 9.73 -0.79 18.99
C ARG A 296 9.80 -1.75 17.81
N GLY A 297 10.66 -1.52 16.83
CA GLY A 297 10.79 -2.35 15.62
C GLY A 297 9.63 -2.24 14.64
N ALA A 298 8.81 -1.19 14.77
CA ALA A 298 7.67 -0.93 13.91
C ALA A 298 8.10 -0.55 12.47
N SER A 299 7.16 -0.65 11.53
CA SER A 299 7.38 -0.27 10.14
C SER A 299 6.63 1.00 9.77
N VAL A 300 7.14 1.74 8.77
CA VAL A 300 6.42 2.85 8.13
C VAL A 300 6.29 2.55 6.64
N ALA A 301 5.08 2.63 6.10
CA ALA A 301 4.79 2.61 4.68
C ALA A 301 4.80 4.05 4.16
N HIS A 302 5.88 4.46 3.51
CA HIS A 302 6.05 5.78 2.90
C HIS A 302 5.29 5.85 1.56
N ASN A 303 4.35 6.77 1.44
CA ASN A 303 3.46 6.95 0.28
C ASN A 303 3.69 8.30 -0.40
N PRO A 304 4.84 8.53 -1.06
CA PRO A 304 5.22 9.87 -1.52
C PRO A 304 4.23 10.47 -2.53
N GLY A 305 3.68 9.65 -3.42
CA GLY A 305 2.71 10.08 -4.43
C GLY A 305 1.44 10.63 -3.78
N SER A 306 0.80 9.87 -2.90
CA SER A 306 -0.40 10.29 -2.17
C SER A 306 -0.14 11.50 -1.28
N ASN A 307 0.97 11.50 -0.52
CA ASN A 307 1.31 12.61 0.36
C ASN A 307 1.37 13.95 -0.38
N MET A 308 1.96 13.96 -1.59
CA MET A 308 2.03 15.16 -2.43
C MET A 308 0.69 15.45 -3.12
N ARG A 309 0.02 14.42 -3.64
CA ARG A 309 -1.25 14.54 -4.36
C ARG A 309 -2.37 15.14 -3.50
N LEU A 310 -2.40 14.78 -2.21
CA LEU A 310 -3.36 15.30 -1.23
C LEU A 310 -2.86 16.55 -0.49
N GLY A 311 -1.66 17.04 -0.82
CA GLY A 311 -1.07 18.21 -0.15
C GLY A 311 -0.75 17.98 1.33
N ASN A 312 -0.49 16.73 1.73
CA ASN A 312 -0.22 16.35 3.11
C ASN A 312 1.17 16.80 3.59
N GLY A 313 2.14 16.91 2.69
CA GLY A 313 3.52 17.30 2.98
C GLY A 313 4.54 16.24 2.55
N LEU A 314 5.80 16.43 2.98
CA LEU A 314 6.96 15.61 2.62
C LEU A 314 7.45 14.84 3.83
N ALA A 315 7.24 13.52 3.88
CA ALA A 315 7.71 12.68 4.99
C ALA A 315 9.25 12.60 5.02
N ASP A 316 9.82 12.58 6.22
CA ASP A 316 11.26 12.52 6.45
C ASP A 316 11.76 11.07 6.48
N MET A 317 11.85 10.47 5.30
CA MET A 317 12.32 9.09 5.16
C MET A 317 13.76 8.93 5.70
N ARG A 318 14.65 9.92 5.51
CA ARG A 318 16.02 9.89 6.04
C ARG A 318 16.02 9.86 7.57
N GLY A 319 15.22 10.72 8.20
CA GLY A 319 15.07 10.73 9.66
C GLY A 319 14.57 9.42 10.23
N MET A 320 13.63 8.75 9.53
CA MET A 320 13.15 7.41 9.91
C MET A 320 14.25 6.36 9.82
N LEU A 321 14.98 6.29 8.69
CA LEU A 321 16.08 5.33 8.50
C LEU A 321 17.21 5.53 9.50
N ASP A 322 17.61 6.78 9.78
CA ASP A 322 18.67 7.12 10.75
C ASP A 322 18.31 6.69 12.19
N ARG A 323 17.02 6.51 12.48
CA ARG A 323 16.49 6.03 13.78
C ARG A 323 16.11 4.55 13.79
N GLY A 324 16.51 3.80 12.75
CA GLY A 324 16.29 2.34 12.67
C GLY A 324 14.86 1.93 12.35
N VAL A 325 13.98 2.85 11.94
CA VAL A 325 12.64 2.51 11.48
C VAL A 325 12.73 1.70 10.20
N ASN A 326 12.02 0.57 10.13
CA ASN A 326 11.86 -0.15 8.88
C ASN A 326 10.93 0.64 7.95
N VAL A 327 11.42 1.05 6.78
CA VAL A 327 10.62 1.79 5.81
C VAL A 327 10.29 0.89 4.62
N GLY A 328 8.98 0.76 4.32
CA GLY A 328 8.47 0.25 3.06
C GLY A 328 7.97 1.39 2.19
N ILE A 329 7.82 1.16 0.87
CA ILE A 329 7.21 2.12 -0.06
C ILE A 329 5.83 1.60 -0.45
N GLY A 330 4.85 2.51 -0.47
CA GLY A 330 3.49 2.24 -0.93
C GLY A 330 3.03 3.21 -2.00
N THR A 331 1.98 2.83 -2.71
CA THR A 331 1.29 3.70 -3.67
C THR A 331 0.12 4.44 -3.06
N ASP A 332 -0.42 3.94 -1.95
CA ASP A 332 -1.77 4.28 -1.49
C ASP A 332 -2.85 3.86 -2.50
N GLY A 333 -4.11 4.24 -2.28
CA GLY A 333 -5.22 3.87 -3.16
C GLY A 333 -5.24 4.61 -4.50
N SER A 334 -5.89 4.00 -5.49
CA SER A 334 -6.10 4.64 -6.79
C SER A 334 -6.98 5.90 -6.74
N SER A 335 -7.61 6.20 -5.62
CA SER A 335 -8.32 7.45 -5.36
C SER A 335 -7.47 8.52 -4.67
N CYS A 336 -6.25 8.16 -4.24
CA CYS A 336 -5.33 9.00 -3.47
C CYS A 336 -4.09 9.39 -4.29
N SER A 337 -3.51 8.43 -5.05
CA SER A 337 -2.34 8.65 -5.92
C SER A 337 -2.63 8.39 -7.40
N ASP A 338 -3.84 7.98 -7.73
CA ASP A 338 -4.40 7.77 -9.07
C ASP A 338 -3.81 6.59 -9.86
N ASN A 339 -2.62 6.08 -9.56
CA ASN A 339 -2.07 4.88 -10.17
C ASN A 339 -1.46 3.91 -9.13
N GLN A 340 -1.27 2.66 -9.54
CA GLN A 340 -0.69 1.61 -8.71
C GLN A 340 0.71 1.22 -9.24
N ASN A 341 1.59 2.24 -9.38
CA ASN A 341 2.92 2.09 -9.99
C ASN A 341 4.05 2.25 -8.97
N MET A 342 4.64 1.13 -8.57
CA MET A 342 5.75 1.12 -7.61
C MET A 342 7.03 1.79 -8.15
N TYR A 343 7.29 1.77 -9.47
CA TYR A 343 8.44 2.48 -10.04
C TYR A 343 8.28 4.00 -9.89
N GLU A 344 7.06 4.52 -10.09
CA GLU A 344 6.77 5.93 -9.84
C GLU A 344 6.93 6.26 -8.35
N SER A 345 6.40 5.42 -7.44
CA SER A 345 6.55 5.64 -6.00
C SER A 345 8.02 5.62 -5.57
N MET A 346 8.86 4.73 -6.12
CA MET A 346 10.31 4.72 -5.89
C MET A 346 10.97 6.01 -6.37
N ARG A 347 10.66 6.46 -7.59
CA ARG A 347 11.17 7.72 -8.14
C ARG A 347 10.81 8.91 -7.26
N LEU A 348 9.55 9.00 -6.83
CA LEU A 348 9.06 10.04 -5.95
C LEU A 348 9.72 10.00 -4.57
N ALA A 349 9.89 8.82 -3.95
CA ALA A 349 10.60 8.68 -2.68
C ALA A 349 12.03 9.23 -2.76
N SER A 350 12.76 8.90 -3.83
CA SER A 350 14.10 9.46 -4.09
C SER A 350 14.07 10.98 -4.26
N MET A 351 13.13 11.53 -5.07
CA MET A 351 13.08 12.96 -5.37
C MET A 351 12.63 13.78 -4.17
N VAL A 352 11.67 13.30 -3.37
CA VAL A 352 11.22 13.98 -2.16
C VAL A 352 12.36 14.22 -1.19
N SER A 353 13.26 13.25 -1.00
CA SER A 353 14.39 13.40 -0.09
C SER A 353 15.36 14.52 -0.51
N LYS A 354 15.51 14.76 -1.82
CA LYS A 354 16.43 15.75 -2.38
C LYS A 354 15.95 17.19 -2.23
N VAL A 355 14.65 17.40 -2.09
CA VAL A 355 14.07 18.75 -1.89
C VAL A 355 13.86 19.10 -0.42
N GLN A 356 14.20 18.20 0.51
CA GLN A 356 14.13 18.44 1.95
C GLN A 356 15.37 19.12 2.53
N GLY A 357 16.45 19.27 1.75
CA GLY A 357 17.67 19.98 2.14
C GLY A 357 18.81 19.81 1.14
N PRO A 358 19.80 20.71 1.16
CA PRO A 358 20.90 20.74 0.18
C PRO A 358 22.01 19.73 0.48
N ASP A 359 22.02 19.12 1.67
CA ASP A 359 23.05 18.15 2.04
C ASP A 359 22.83 16.83 1.30
N TRP A 360 23.55 16.65 0.19
CA TRP A 360 23.43 15.48 -0.67
C TRP A 360 23.81 14.16 0.04
N GLN A 361 24.64 14.19 1.07
CA GLN A 361 25.00 13.00 1.86
C GLN A 361 23.83 12.45 2.67
N ARG A 362 22.83 13.27 2.90
CA ARG A 362 21.58 12.87 3.56
C ARG A 362 20.45 12.47 2.61
N TRP A 363 20.65 12.59 1.31
CA TRP A 363 19.64 12.15 0.34
C TRP A 363 19.50 10.63 0.36
N ILE A 364 18.31 10.14 0.13
CA ILE A 364 18.05 8.70 0.03
C ILE A 364 18.70 8.18 -1.25
N THR A 365 19.51 7.14 -1.12
CA THR A 365 20.22 6.52 -2.25
C THR A 365 19.28 5.58 -3.03
N THR A 366 19.65 5.23 -4.26
CA THR A 366 18.81 4.35 -5.08
C THR A 366 18.74 2.92 -4.54
N GLU A 367 19.82 2.42 -3.91
CA GLU A 367 19.79 1.12 -3.22
C GLU A 367 18.88 1.13 -1.98
N GLU A 368 18.83 2.21 -1.20
CA GLU A 368 17.90 2.36 -0.08
C GLU A 368 16.44 2.38 -0.57
N VAL A 369 16.17 3.04 -1.70
CA VAL A 369 14.84 3.06 -2.34
C VAL A 369 14.43 1.66 -2.80
N VAL A 370 15.34 0.94 -3.49
CA VAL A 370 15.06 -0.45 -3.95
C VAL A 370 14.84 -1.37 -2.74
N HIS A 371 15.67 -1.22 -1.69
CA HIS A 371 15.48 -1.98 -0.45
C HIS A 371 14.10 -1.71 0.17
N ALA A 372 13.70 -0.46 0.28
CA ALA A 372 12.39 -0.07 0.83
C ALA A 372 11.22 -0.62 -0.01
N ALA A 373 11.33 -0.63 -1.34
CA ALA A 373 10.31 -1.17 -2.25
C ALA A 373 10.30 -2.70 -2.37
N THR A 374 11.23 -3.40 -1.72
CA THR A 374 11.38 -4.85 -1.76
C THR A 374 11.44 -5.44 -0.35
N ALA A 375 12.63 -5.63 0.23
CA ALA A 375 12.82 -6.26 1.54
C ALA A 375 12.19 -5.46 2.70
N GLY A 376 12.28 -4.13 2.67
CA GLY A 376 11.64 -3.26 3.67
C GLY A 376 10.12 -3.40 3.67
N SER A 377 9.51 -3.37 2.49
CA SER A 377 8.08 -3.63 2.33
C SER A 377 7.70 -5.07 2.71
N ALA A 378 8.52 -6.08 2.36
CA ALA A 378 8.27 -7.47 2.77
C ALA A 378 8.19 -7.62 4.29
N LYS A 379 9.07 -6.93 5.02
CA LYS A 379 9.04 -6.90 6.49
C LYS A 379 7.76 -6.23 7.00
N ALA A 380 7.35 -5.08 6.43
CA ALA A 380 6.11 -4.40 6.79
C ALA A 380 4.84 -5.26 6.57
N LEU A 381 4.86 -6.14 5.55
CA LEU A 381 3.79 -7.09 5.27
C LEU A 381 3.84 -8.36 6.16
N GLY A 382 4.84 -8.52 7.02
CA GLY A 382 5.02 -9.72 7.84
C GLY A 382 5.47 -10.95 7.05
N PHE A 383 5.93 -10.80 5.79
CA PHE A 383 6.54 -11.90 5.02
C PHE A 383 8.01 -12.12 5.39
N GLY A 384 8.65 -11.17 6.08
CA GLY A 384 10.02 -11.26 6.54
C GLY A 384 10.99 -11.54 5.39
N ASP A 385 11.83 -12.57 5.56
CA ASP A 385 12.86 -12.94 4.59
C ASP A 385 12.35 -13.87 3.47
N ARG A 386 11.06 -14.17 3.42
CA ARG A 386 10.49 -15.11 2.43
C ARG A 386 10.37 -14.53 1.03
N ILE A 387 10.14 -13.20 0.90
CA ILE A 387 10.01 -12.47 -0.37
C ILE A 387 10.84 -11.19 -0.36
N GLY A 388 10.85 -10.45 -1.46
CA GLY A 388 11.57 -9.16 -1.59
C GLY A 388 13.06 -9.31 -1.89
N ARG A 389 13.55 -10.53 -2.10
CA ARG A 389 14.93 -10.84 -2.52
C ARG A 389 14.96 -12.01 -3.50
N ILE A 390 15.93 -11.98 -4.44
CA ILE A 390 16.27 -13.13 -5.25
C ILE A 390 17.47 -13.82 -4.59
N ALA A 391 17.18 -14.82 -3.74
CA ALA A 391 18.18 -15.57 -2.99
C ALA A 391 17.70 -16.99 -2.72
N PRO A 392 18.61 -17.97 -2.55
CA PRO A 392 18.23 -19.32 -2.14
C PRO A 392 17.39 -19.31 -0.87
N GLY A 393 16.29 -20.07 -0.85
CA GLY A 393 15.30 -20.12 0.24
C GLY A 393 14.18 -19.09 0.14
N CYS A 394 14.30 -18.04 -0.68
CA CYS A 394 13.22 -17.09 -0.94
C CYS A 394 12.22 -17.64 -1.97
N LYS A 395 10.98 -17.17 -1.91
CA LYS A 395 10.00 -17.43 -2.97
C LYS A 395 10.47 -16.83 -4.30
N ALA A 396 10.16 -17.53 -5.38
CA ALA A 396 10.55 -17.11 -6.72
C ALA A 396 9.59 -16.03 -7.26
N ASP A 397 9.68 -14.83 -6.65
CA ASP A 397 8.95 -13.62 -7.04
C ASP A 397 9.93 -12.71 -7.80
N ILE A 398 9.88 -12.73 -9.14
CA ILE A 398 10.90 -12.15 -10.01
C ILE A 398 10.23 -11.35 -11.13
N VAL A 399 10.73 -10.14 -11.36
CA VAL A 399 10.35 -9.28 -12.50
C VAL A 399 11.44 -9.36 -13.58
N PHE A 400 11.00 -9.48 -14.83
CA PHE A 400 11.86 -9.52 -16.02
C PHE A 400 11.60 -8.26 -16.86
N LEU A 401 12.58 -7.35 -16.89
CA LEU A 401 12.54 -6.15 -17.72
C LEU A 401 13.23 -6.39 -19.06
N ASP A 402 12.62 -5.89 -20.13
CA ASP A 402 13.21 -5.94 -21.48
C ASP A 402 14.32 -4.91 -21.62
N THR A 403 15.59 -5.36 -21.72
CA THR A 403 16.73 -4.43 -21.87
C THR A 403 16.84 -3.83 -23.28
N ALA A 404 16.05 -4.29 -24.25
CA ALA A 404 15.92 -3.65 -25.56
C ALA A 404 14.88 -2.50 -25.58
N HIS A 405 14.13 -2.30 -24.49
CA HIS A 405 13.19 -1.20 -24.36
C HIS A 405 13.95 0.15 -24.32
N ILE A 406 13.34 1.20 -24.91
CA ILE A 406 13.97 2.52 -25.03
C ILE A 406 14.44 3.10 -23.69
N ASN A 407 13.73 2.83 -22.60
CA ASN A 407 14.11 3.27 -21.25
C ASN A 407 15.49 2.74 -20.80
N TRP A 408 15.93 1.60 -21.35
CA TRP A 408 17.17 0.91 -20.98
C TRP A 408 18.32 1.11 -21.96
N ILE A 409 18.19 2.04 -22.90
CA ILE A 409 19.20 2.35 -23.93
C ILE A 409 19.64 3.81 -23.81
N PRO A 410 20.90 4.08 -23.41
CA PRO A 410 21.96 3.14 -23.01
C PRO A 410 21.79 2.61 -21.58
N LEU A 411 22.22 1.39 -21.29
CA LEU A 411 22.27 0.83 -19.96
C LEU A 411 23.58 1.22 -19.26
N ASN A 412 23.55 2.27 -18.45
CA ASN A 412 24.72 2.75 -17.68
C ASN A 412 24.77 2.10 -16.29
N ASP A 413 23.82 2.45 -15.41
CA ASP A 413 23.69 1.91 -14.06
C ASP A 413 22.27 1.37 -13.88
N ALA A 414 22.16 0.07 -13.59
CA ALA A 414 20.88 -0.60 -13.52
C ALA A 414 20.09 -0.26 -12.23
N THR A 415 20.75 0.03 -11.11
CA THR A 415 20.10 0.43 -9.87
C THR A 415 19.50 1.82 -10.01
N ASN A 416 20.29 2.76 -10.53
CA ASN A 416 19.80 4.11 -10.84
C ASN A 416 18.68 4.06 -11.91
N GLY A 417 18.84 3.20 -12.92
CA GLY A 417 17.85 3.00 -13.97
C GLY A 417 16.50 2.50 -13.42
N LEU A 418 16.54 1.54 -12.48
CA LEU A 418 15.34 1.00 -11.87
C LEU A 418 14.53 2.05 -11.09
N VAL A 419 15.21 2.99 -10.43
CA VAL A 419 14.57 4.05 -9.63
C VAL A 419 14.17 5.26 -10.48
N HIS A 420 15.03 5.68 -11.42
CA HIS A 420 14.86 6.96 -12.09
C HIS A 420 14.36 6.88 -13.54
N ILE A 421 14.50 5.73 -14.20
CA ILE A 421 14.20 5.59 -15.63
C ILE A 421 13.00 4.68 -15.86
N GLU A 422 12.92 3.54 -15.14
CA GLU A 422 11.81 2.59 -15.31
C GLU A 422 10.48 3.20 -14.87
N ASP A 423 9.42 2.91 -15.61
CA ASP A 423 8.05 3.39 -15.37
C ASP A 423 7.01 2.26 -15.46
N GLY A 424 7.48 1.01 -15.56
CA GLY A 424 6.67 -0.20 -15.72
C GLY A 424 6.46 -0.61 -17.18
N THR A 425 6.85 0.22 -18.17
CA THR A 425 6.63 -0.09 -19.59
C THR A 425 7.63 -1.14 -20.14
N ALA A 426 8.80 -1.28 -19.53
CA ALA A 426 9.74 -2.34 -19.91
C ALA A 426 9.46 -3.68 -19.22
N VAL A 427 8.49 -3.80 -18.32
CA VAL A 427 8.10 -5.08 -17.70
C VAL A 427 7.63 -6.04 -18.79
N HIS A 428 8.42 -7.10 -19.00
CA HIS A 428 8.11 -8.15 -19.98
C HIS A 428 7.31 -9.28 -19.37
N SER A 429 7.79 -9.83 -18.24
CA SER A 429 7.14 -10.92 -17.51
C SER A 429 7.28 -10.73 -16.00
N VAL A 430 6.33 -11.27 -15.26
CA VAL A 430 6.35 -11.30 -13.79
C VAL A 430 6.08 -12.71 -13.33
N MET A 431 6.95 -13.22 -12.47
CA MET A 431 6.83 -14.52 -11.84
C MET A 431 6.54 -14.35 -10.35
N ILE A 432 5.56 -15.08 -9.83
CA ILE A 432 5.19 -15.10 -8.39
C ILE A 432 5.11 -16.56 -7.94
N GLY A 433 5.93 -16.93 -6.97
CA GLY A 433 6.03 -18.31 -6.51
C GLY A 433 6.35 -19.28 -7.66
N GLY A 434 7.29 -18.94 -8.53
CA GLY A 434 7.71 -19.76 -9.66
C GLY A 434 6.70 -19.84 -10.82
N ARG A 435 5.58 -19.11 -10.77
CA ARG A 435 4.54 -19.10 -11.81
C ARG A 435 4.49 -17.75 -12.51
N LEU A 436 4.41 -17.75 -13.83
CA LEU A 436 4.17 -16.53 -14.59
C LEU A 436 2.73 -16.04 -14.34
N VAL A 437 2.60 -14.81 -13.87
CA VAL A 437 1.33 -14.07 -13.74
C VAL A 437 1.18 -13.01 -14.82
N VAL A 438 2.31 -12.49 -15.31
CA VAL A 438 2.41 -11.69 -16.52
C VAL A 438 3.40 -12.36 -17.45
N ASP A 439 3.03 -12.55 -18.71
CA ASP A 439 3.91 -13.06 -19.76
C ASP A 439 3.77 -12.21 -21.01
N ASN A 440 4.90 -11.80 -21.54
CA ASN A 440 4.96 -10.92 -22.73
C ASN A 440 3.99 -9.73 -22.60
N ARG A 441 4.04 -9.03 -21.45
CA ARG A 441 3.22 -7.83 -21.12
C ARG A 441 1.71 -8.08 -21.01
N ARG A 442 1.28 -9.35 -20.87
CA ARG A 442 -0.11 -9.75 -20.77
C ARG A 442 -0.37 -10.53 -19.49
N LEU A 443 -1.51 -10.25 -18.87
CA LEU A 443 -2.00 -11.07 -17.76
C LEU A 443 -2.26 -12.50 -18.24
N VAL A 444 -1.80 -13.49 -17.48
CA VAL A 444 -1.94 -14.91 -17.84
C VAL A 444 -3.34 -15.43 -17.50
N ALA A 445 -3.89 -15.03 -16.34
CA ALA A 445 -5.14 -15.58 -15.83
C ALA A 445 -6.36 -14.67 -16.05
N ILE A 446 -6.16 -13.39 -16.37
CA ILE A 446 -7.24 -12.40 -16.44
C ILE A 446 -7.41 -11.88 -17.86
N ASP A 447 -8.64 -11.96 -18.39
CA ASP A 447 -9.05 -11.25 -19.61
C ASP A 447 -9.26 -9.77 -19.28
N LEU A 448 -8.27 -8.94 -19.61
CA LEU A 448 -8.28 -7.51 -19.34
C LEU A 448 -9.42 -6.80 -20.10
N SER A 449 -9.79 -7.26 -21.30
CA SER A 449 -10.88 -6.67 -22.06
C SER A 449 -12.24 -6.93 -21.42
N LYS A 450 -12.44 -8.14 -20.88
CA LYS A 450 -13.64 -8.46 -20.10
C LYS A 450 -13.67 -7.63 -18.81
N LEU A 451 -12.56 -7.61 -18.05
CA LEU A 451 -12.45 -6.84 -16.81
C LEU A 451 -12.76 -5.35 -17.04
N ALA A 452 -12.22 -4.75 -18.12
CA ALA A 452 -12.48 -3.36 -18.46
C ALA A 452 -13.98 -3.07 -18.68
N ARG A 453 -14.69 -3.96 -19.39
CA ARG A 453 -16.15 -3.82 -19.59
C ARG A 453 -16.92 -3.93 -18.26
N ASP A 454 -16.58 -4.92 -17.44
CA ASP A 454 -17.27 -5.17 -16.17
C ASP A 454 -17.07 -4.00 -15.19
N VAL A 455 -15.85 -3.45 -15.12
CA VAL A 455 -15.49 -2.28 -14.32
C VAL A 455 -16.27 -1.04 -14.80
N GLU A 456 -16.36 -0.81 -16.11
CA GLU A 456 -17.09 0.33 -16.64
C GLU A 456 -18.60 0.23 -16.39
N HIS A 457 -19.18 -0.95 -16.51
CA HIS A 457 -20.58 -1.19 -16.14
C HIS A 457 -20.83 -0.90 -14.65
N ALA A 458 -19.93 -1.35 -13.78
CA ALA A 458 -20.01 -1.09 -12.34
C ALA A 458 -19.90 0.42 -12.07
N ARG A 459 -18.96 1.12 -12.70
CA ARG A 459 -18.76 2.57 -12.58
C ARG A 459 -20.05 3.35 -12.93
N VAL A 460 -20.61 3.08 -14.10
CA VAL A 460 -21.83 3.78 -14.57
C VAL A 460 -23.01 3.54 -13.61
N ARG A 461 -23.17 2.32 -13.14
CA ARG A 461 -24.22 1.97 -12.17
C ARG A 461 -24.01 2.69 -10.83
N LEU A 462 -22.80 2.67 -10.29
CA LEU A 462 -22.46 3.31 -9.02
C LEU A 462 -22.57 4.84 -9.08
N GLU A 463 -22.19 5.47 -10.18
CA GLU A 463 -22.39 6.91 -10.39
C GLU A 463 -23.85 7.32 -10.24
N ARG A 464 -24.78 6.52 -10.81
CA ARG A 464 -26.22 6.75 -10.67
C ARG A 464 -26.69 6.56 -9.23
N LEU A 465 -26.26 5.46 -8.58
CA LEU A 465 -26.70 5.11 -7.21
C LEU A 465 -26.17 6.11 -6.17
N ASN A 466 -24.99 6.67 -6.39
CA ASN A 466 -24.32 7.57 -5.44
C ASN A 466 -24.58 9.07 -5.72
N ARG A 467 -25.53 9.40 -6.61
CA ARG A 467 -25.82 10.80 -6.98
C ARG A 467 -26.17 11.67 -5.78
N ASP A 468 -26.94 11.16 -4.81
CA ASP A 468 -27.31 11.94 -3.64
C ASP A 468 -26.15 12.09 -2.64
N HIS A 469 -25.24 11.12 -2.55
CA HIS A 469 -23.99 11.25 -1.81
C HIS A 469 -23.09 12.32 -2.44
N ARG A 470 -23.02 12.38 -3.77
CA ARG A 470 -22.30 13.42 -4.49
C ARG A 470 -22.85 14.82 -4.18
N LYS A 471 -24.18 15.01 -4.26
CA LYS A 471 -24.82 16.30 -3.89
C LYS A 471 -24.57 16.69 -2.44
N LEU A 472 -24.51 15.72 -1.53
CA LEU A 472 -24.16 15.99 -0.14
C LEU A 472 -22.70 16.44 -0.02
N TYR A 473 -21.78 15.75 -0.72
CA TYR A 473 -20.36 16.13 -0.79
C TYR A 473 -20.20 17.58 -1.30
N GLU A 474 -20.84 17.93 -2.43
CA GLU A 474 -20.77 19.27 -3.03
C GLU A 474 -21.21 20.40 -2.07
N ARG A 475 -22.08 20.09 -1.11
CA ARG A 475 -22.51 21.03 -0.06
C ARG A 475 -21.56 21.06 1.15
N LEU A 476 -20.87 19.97 1.43
CA LEU A 476 -19.90 19.86 2.54
C LEU A 476 -18.52 20.41 2.15
N GLU A 477 -18.13 20.25 0.88
CA GLU A 477 -16.82 20.64 0.35
C GLU A 477 -16.39 22.07 0.72
N PRO A 478 -17.18 23.14 0.53
CA PRO A 478 -16.75 24.48 0.88
C PRO A 478 -16.53 24.69 2.38
N ILE A 479 -17.26 23.96 3.23
CA ILE A 479 -17.12 24.05 4.69
C ILE A 479 -15.86 23.31 5.14
N VAL A 480 -15.71 22.06 4.75
CA VAL A 480 -14.54 21.22 5.09
C VAL A 480 -13.27 21.82 4.50
N GLY A 481 -13.32 22.21 3.19
CA GLY A 481 -12.20 22.81 2.46
C GLY A 481 -11.77 24.19 2.97
N THR A 482 -12.57 24.86 3.81
CA THR A 482 -12.19 26.09 4.51
C THR A 482 -11.72 25.80 5.94
N TYR A 483 -12.47 25.00 6.67
CA TYR A 483 -12.21 24.73 8.07
C TYR A 483 -10.93 23.94 8.32
N CYS A 484 -10.73 22.82 7.62
CA CYS A 484 -9.59 21.95 7.85
C CYS A 484 -8.25 22.61 7.45
N PRO A 485 -8.09 23.28 6.30
CA PRO A 485 -6.90 24.09 6.03
C PRO A 485 -6.70 25.24 7.03
N GLY A 486 -7.78 25.81 7.56
CA GLY A 486 -7.71 26.79 8.66
C GLY A 486 -7.10 26.16 9.93
N LEU A 487 -7.53 24.97 10.30
CA LEU A 487 -6.97 24.20 11.41
C LEU A 487 -5.50 23.86 11.20
N ALA A 488 -5.10 23.51 9.97
CA ALA A 488 -3.71 23.21 9.60
C ALA A 488 -2.77 24.43 9.74
N LYS A 489 -3.26 25.67 9.87
CA LYS A 489 -2.44 26.85 10.16
C LYS A 489 -1.99 26.92 11.62
N THR A 490 -2.52 26.08 12.52
CA THR A 490 -2.06 25.99 13.90
C THR A 490 -0.54 25.74 13.91
N PRO A 491 0.26 26.51 14.67
CA PRO A 491 1.71 26.30 14.76
C PRO A 491 2.05 24.89 15.24
N LEU A 492 3.12 24.31 14.69
CA LEU A 492 3.68 23.04 15.11
C LEU A 492 5.21 23.16 15.11
N HIS A 493 5.90 22.44 16.00
CA HIS A 493 7.36 22.49 16.14
C HIS A 493 8.13 21.86 14.95
N ILE A 494 7.44 21.08 14.13
CA ILE A 494 8.00 20.52 12.87
C ILE A 494 7.33 21.15 11.65
N HIS A 495 8.03 21.11 10.53
CA HIS A 495 7.55 21.62 9.24
C HIS A 495 7.78 20.58 8.14
N ARG A 496 6.72 20.25 7.40
CA ARG A 496 6.74 19.22 6.35
C ARG A 496 6.22 19.71 4.99
N PHE A 497 5.86 20.97 4.87
CA PHE A 497 5.55 21.56 3.56
C PHE A 497 6.84 22.05 2.86
N GLY A 498 6.82 22.11 1.52
CA GLY A 498 7.99 22.51 0.73
C GLY A 498 8.34 24.01 0.84
N ALA A 499 7.46 24.85 1.36
CA ALA A 499 7.70 26.26 1.62
C ALA A 499 7.13 26.66 2.98
N SER A 500 7.90 27.42 3.75
CA SER A 500 7.40 28.15 4.93
C SER A 500 6.66 29.41 4.45
N ARG A 501 5.35 29.46 4.63
CA ARG A 501 4.55 30.69 4.46
C ARG A 501 4.02 31.14 5.80
#